data_2e2f41d4d66bea59cfcfd443b8c108ee
#
_entry.id   2e2f41d4d66bea59cfcfd443b8c108ee
#
_cell.length_a   1.000
_cell.length_b   1.000
_cell.length_c   1.000
_cell.angle_alpha   90.00
_cell.angle_beta   90.00
_cell.angle_gamma   90.00
#
_symmetry.space_group_name_H-M   'P 1'
#
loop_
_entity.id
_entity.type
_entity.pdbx_description
1 polymer ?
#
loop_
_entity_poly.entity_id
_entity_poly.type
_entity_poly.pdbx_seq_one_letter_code
_entity_poly.pdbx_strand_id
1 'polypeptide(L)'
;MEIKLHSNATTTPRTRKYIQSSEKTDSELAEELNISVDTVRRWRKRDDCYDKSHRPNTIHRALSHEQEAMLVFLRVRLSLSLDELLEAAQLLVQQGISRASVSRTLQNWQQSRLTKPDLKHPVGHLRLDVFPLPEIISHKHGSLMVFSDPVSGFIAVALRERGDAQSLDALVGFLQQGLLLQVRSLTTRSTELTQLLAQQLQVPLREAPPEEWLEKAACGEWEQSLEQLLNGERYDKRLGCGAVLLEFEDLLNHRIIRNRLKNLTPAAWLKAC
;
A
#
# COMPACT_ATOMS: atom_id res chain seq x y z
N MET A 1 -37.30 -1.19 -11.09
CA MET A 1 -36.11 -0.33 -11.10
C MET A 1 -36.46 0.92 -11.87
N GLU A 2 -36.60 2.07 -11.22
CA GLU A 2 -36.88 3.34 -11.90
C GLU A 2 -35.61 3.84 -12.59
N ILE A 3 -35.63 3.93 -13.91
CA ILE A 3 -34.51 4.49 -14.68
C ILE A 3 -34.62 6.00 -14.60
N LYS A 4 -33.80 6.65 -13.78
CA LYS A 4 -33.65 8.11 -13.78
C LYS A 4 -32.95 8.54 -15.05
N LEU A 5 -33.72 9.05 -16.00
CA LEU A 5 -33.19 9.67 -17.22
C LEU A 5 -32.62 11.06 -16.87
N HIS A 6 -31.49 11.41 -17.49
CA HIS A 6 -30.96 12.77 -17.40
C HIS A 6 -31.98 13.77 -17.97
N SER A 7 -32.13 14.96 -17.38
CA SER A 7 -33.09 15.98 -17.82
C SER A 7 -32.94 16.38 -19.30
N ASN A 8 -31.76 16.22 -19.87
CA ASN A 8 -31.46 16.49 -21.29
C ASN A 8 -31.52 15.25 -22.19
N ALA A 9 -32.08 14.14 -21.71
CA ALA A 9 -32.22 12.95 -22.53
C ALA A 9 -33.33 13.14 -23.57
N THR A 10 -32.98 13.21 -24.86
CA THR A 10 -33.89 13.35 -25.98
C THR A 10 -34.59 12.04 -26.35
N THR A 11 -34.09 10.91 -25.90
CA THR A 11 -34.67 9.59 -26.17
C THR A 11 -34.74 8.74 -24.88
N THR A 12 -35.86 8.03 -24.73
CA THR A 12 -36.03 7.04 -23.64
C THR A 12 -35.72 5.63 -24.14
N PRO A 13 -35.51 4.64 -23.30
CA PRO A 13 -35.35 3.24 -23.71
C PRO A 13 -36.54 2.74 -24.54
N ARG A 14 -37.76 3.22 -24.26
CA ARG A 14 -38.98 2.90 -25.02
C ARG A 14 -38.92 3.46 -26.44
N THR A 15 -38.56 4.73 -26.60
CA THR A 15 -38.40 5.35 -27.93
C THR A 15 -37.26 4.73 -28.72
N ARG A 16 -36.16 4.36 -28.07
CA ARG A 16 -35.05 3.67 -28.73
C ARG A 16 -35.42 2.29 -29.24
N LYS A 17 -36.18 1.51 -28.43
CA LYS A 17 -36.72 0.23 -28.85
C LYS A 17 -37.69 0.38 -30.06
N TYR A 18 -38.52 1.42 -30.03
CA TYR A 18 -39.40 1.74 -31.15
C TYR A 18 -38.62 2.06 -32.44
N ILE A 19 -37.56 2.86 -32.34
CA ILE A 19 -36.66 3.13 -33.47
C ILE A 19 -36.06 1.84 -34.05
N GLN A 20 -35.65 0.90 -33.21
CA GLN A 20 -35.03 -0.36 -33.62
C GLN A 20 -36.01 -1.31 -34.30
N SER A 21 -37.29 -1.32 -33.89
CA SER A 21 -38.31 -2.22 -34.41
C SER A 21 -39.18 -1.64 -35.52
N SER A 22 -39.06 -0.34 -35.82
CA SER A 22 -39.91 0.35 -36.80
C SER A 22 -39.42 0.12 -38.22
N GLU A 23 -40.36 -0.09 -39.14
CA GLU A 23 -40.10 -0.18 -40.60
C GLU A 23 -40.07 1.19 -41.31
N LYS A 24 -40.42 2.29 -40.60
CA LYS A 24 -40.38 3.65 -41.10
C LYS A 24 -38.96 4.06 -41.49
N THR A 25 -38.84 5.00 -42.40
CA THR A 25 -37.55 5.58 -42.80
C THR A 25 -36.94 6.39 -41.66
N ASP A 26 -35.61 6.59 -41.71
CA ASP A 26 -34.90 7.38 -40.69
C ASP A 26 -35.40 8.83 -40.62
N SER A 27 -35.83 9.39 -41.75
CA SER A 27 -36.37 10.76 -41.82
C SER A 27 -37.74 10.86 -41.17
N GLU A 28 -38.65 9.92 -41.47
CA GLU A 28 -39.96 9.87 -40.84
C GLU A 28 -39.92 9.70 -39.35
N LEU A 29 -39.03 8.83 -38.84
CA LEU A 29 -38.83 8.66 -37.42
C LEU A 29 -38.22 9.88 -36.73
N ALA A 30 -37.31 10.57 -37.42
CA ALA A 30 -36.69 11.79 -36.91
C ALA A 30 -37.74 12.90 -36.75
N GLU A 31 -38.64 13.05 -37.70
CA GLU A 31 -39.75 14.01 -37.66
C GLU A 31 -40.76 13.64 -36.58
N GLU A 32 -41.24 12.38 -36.56
CA GLU A 32 -42.21 11.89 -35.60
C GLU A 32 -41.74 12.04 -34.12
N LEU A 33 -40.48 11.75 -33.89
CA LEU A 33 -39.90 11.77 -32.52
C LEU A 33 -39.24 13.12 -32.17
N ASN A 34 -39.25 14.07 -33.09
CA ASN A 34 -38.58 15.37 -32.96
C ASN A 34 -37.10 15.25 -32.52
N ILE A 35 -36.37 14.39 -33.23
CA ILE A 35 -34.92 14.13 -32.99
C ILE A 35 -34.19 14.21 -34.35
N SER A 36 -32.85 14.29 -34.29
CA SER A 36 -32.07 14.30 -35.51
C SER A 36 -32.03 12.92 -36.19
N VAL A 37 -31.94 12.91 -37.52
CA VAL A 37 -31.78 11.68 -38.34
C VAL A 37 -30.55 10.88 -37.88
N ASP A 38 -29.48 11.55 -37.51
CA ASP A 38 -28.26 10.88 -37.00
C ASP A 38 -28.49 10.18 -35.64
N THR A 39 -29.39 10.73 -34.82
CA THR A 39 -29.81 10.07 -33.58
C THR A 39 -30.59 8.78 -33.88
N VAL A 40 -31.48 8.81 -34.87
CA VAL A 40 -32.22 7.62 -35.33
C VAL A 40 -31.26 6.56 -35.86
N ARG A 41 -30.35 6.93 -36.80
CA ARG A 41 -29.36 6.03 -37.37
C ARG A 41 -28.46 5.41 -36.29
N ARG A 42 -28.04 6.20 -35.33
CA ARG A 42 -27.22 5.72 -34.21
C ARG A 42 -27.94 4.67 -33.37
N TRP A 43 -29.21 4.89 -33.04
CA TRP A 43 -29.99 3.94 -32.26
C TRP A 43 -30.40 2.70 -33.06
N ARG A 44 -30.66 2.82 -34.34
CA ARG A 44 -30.98 1.69 -35.21
C ARG A 44 -29.81 0.71 -35.39
N LYS A 45 -28.57 1.20 -35.33
CA LYS A 45 -27.35 0.37 -35.42
C LYS A 45 -26.98 -0.33 -34.13
N ARG A 46 -27.64 -0.05 -33.01
CA ARG A 46 -27.33 -0.64 -31.70
C ARG A 46 -28.21 -1.85 -31.43
N ASP A 47 -27.59 -2.86 -30.82
CA ASP A 47 -28.30 -4.08 -30.40
C ASP A 47 -29.07 -3.88 -29.08
N ASP A 48 -28.80 -2.82 -28.31
CA ASP A 48 -29.42 -2.48 -27.06
C ASP A 48 -30.08 -1.09 -27.08
N CYS A 49 -31.10 -0.88 -26.23
CA CYS A 49 -31.78 0.40 -26.06
C CYS A 49 -31.35 1.20 -24.83
N TYR A 50 -30.35 0.71 -24.09
CA TYR A 50 -29.86 1.35 -22.89
C TYR A 50 -28.64 2.22 -23.15
N ASP A 51 -28.36 3.16 -22.25
CA ASP A 51 -27.14 3.94 -22.31
C ASP A 51 -25.94 3.07 -21.89
N LYS A 52 -24.85 3.18 -22.65
CA LYS A 52 -23.60 2.55 -22.24
C LYS A 52 -23.10 3.23 -20.96
N SER A 53 -22.41 2.47 -20.13
CA SER A 53 -21.75 3.01 -18.96
C SER A 53 -20.84 4.18 -19.36
N HIS A 54 -20.98 5.31 -18.66
CA HIS A 54 -20.05 6.45 -18.79
C HIS A 54 -18.72 6.21 -18.10
N ARG A 55 -18.57 5.06 -17.46
CA ARG A 55 -17.32 4.68 -16.80
C ARG A 55 -16.26 4.37 -17.86
N PRO A 56 -15.07 4.95 -17.78
CA PRO A 56 -14.00 4.60 -18.72
C PRO A 56 -13.69 3.10 -18.61
N ASN A 57 -13.48 2.46 -19.77
CA ASN A 57 -13.13 1.03 -19.82
C ASN A 57 -11.76 0.74 -19.18
N THR A 58 -10.86 1.72 -19.21
CA THR A 58 -9.54 1.64 -18.61
C THR A 58 -9.40 2.77 -17.61
N ILE A 59 -9.19 2.41 -16.33
CA ILE A 59 -8.88 3.38 -15.28
C ILE A 59 -7.37 3.37 -15.11
N HIS A 60 -6.72 4.46 -15.50
CA HIS A 60 -5.29 4.64 -15.23
C HIS A 60 -5.10 4.83 -13.72
N ARG A 61 -4.42 3.89 -13.09
CA ARG A 61 -4.03 4.01 -11.68
C ARG A 61 -2.84 4.96 -11.58
N ALA A 62 -2.85 5.82 -10.57
CA ALA A 62 -1.75 6.74 -10.29
C ALA A 62 -0.54 6.01 -9.68
N LEU A 63 -0.76 4.84 -9.11
CA LEU A 63 0.25 4.01 -8.43
C LEU A 63 0.26 2.62 -9.05
N SER A 64 1.43 1.99 -9.08
CA SER A 64 1.55 0.56 -9.33
C SER A 64 1.01 -0.23 -8.12
N HIS A 65 0.76 -1.51 -8.30
CA HIS A 65 0.25 -2.36 -7.22
C HIS A 65 1.25 -2.47 -6.06
N GLU A 66 2.53 -2.51 -6.39
CA GLU A 66 3.64 -2.54 -5.44
C GLU A 66 3.70 -1.25 -4.61
N GLN A 67 3.55 -0.10 -5.27
CA GLN A 67 3.48 1.20 -4.60
C GLN A 67 2.26 1.28 -3.66
N GLU A 68 1.11 0.75 -4.09
CA GLU A 68 -0.08 0.63 -3.24
C GLU A 68 0.20 -0.25 -2.02
N ALA A 69 0.86 -1.40 -2.21
CA ALA A 69 1.21 -2.32 -1.12
C ALA A 69 2.14 -1.67 -0.08
N MET A 70 3.14 -0.90 -0.55
CA MET A 70 4.02 -0.14 0.35
C MET A 70 3.25 0.88 1.19
N LEU A 71 2.31 1.61 0.60
CA LEU A 71 1.47 2.54 1.35
C LEU A 71 0.64 1.84 2.43
N VAL A 72 0.08 0.68 2.10
CA VAL A 72 -0.70 -0.12 3.05
C VAL A 72 0.19 -0.65 4.17
N PHE A 73 1.39 -1.12 3.86
CA PHE A 73 2.37 -1.55 4.86
C PHE A 73 2.69 -0.42 5.83
N LEU A 74 3.07 0.76 5.35
CA LEU A 74 3.37 1.92 6.18
C LEU A 74 2.16 2.32 7.05
N ARG A 75 0.95 2.30 6.47
CA ARG A 75 -0.30 2.60 7.18
C ARG A 75 -0.53 1.66 8.35
N VAL A 76 -0.44 0.36 8.10
CA VAL A 76 -0.81 -0.67 9.09
C VAL A 76 0.29 -0.86 10.13
N ARG A 77 1.54 -0.95 9.70
CA ARG A 77 2.66 -1.24 10.61
C ARG A 77 3.04 -0.05 11.48
N LEU A 78 3.02 1.14 10.91
CA LEU A 78 3.45 2.34 11.63
C LEU A 78 2.27 3.20 12.11
N SER A 79 1.04 2.77 11.86
CA SER A 79 -0.19 3.48 12.25
C SER A 79 -0.19 4.95 11.83
N LEU A 80 0.28 5.23 10.58
CA LEU A 80 0.32 6.58 10.04
C LEU A 80 -1.07 7.14 9.81
N SER A 81 -1.32 8.37 10.24
CA SER A 81 -2.50 9.13 9.79
C SER A 81 -2.44 9.33 8.27
N LEU A 82 -3.52 9.84 7.66
CA LEU A 82 -3.53 10.05 6.21
C LEU A 82 -2.50 11.11 5.77
N ASP A 83 -2.30 12.13 6.59
CA ASP A 83 -1.37 13.21 6.27
C ASP A 83 0.09 12.79 6.49
N GLU A 84 0.38 12.08 7.57
CA GLU A 84 1.70 11.47 7.81
C GLU A 84 2.04 10.43 6.72
N LEU A 85 1.05 9.64 6.28
CA LEU A 85 1.22 8.70 5.19
C LEU A 85 1.47 9.40 3.85
N LEU A 86 0.80 10.54 3.60
CA LEU A 86 1.05 11.33 2.40
C LEU A 86 2.47 11.87 2.36
N GLU A 87 2.98 12.38 3.48
CA GLU A 87 4.36 12.84 3.61
C GLU A 87 5.35 11.70 3.34
N ALA A 88 5.16 10.55 3.99
CA ALA A 88 5.96 9.36 3.74
C ALA A 88 5.89 8.89 2.28
N ALA A 89 4.70 8.90 1.68
CA ALA A 89 4.49 8.49 0.31
C ALA A 89 5.20 9.37 -0.71
N GLN A 90 5.19 10.69 -0.49
CA GLN A 90 5.89 11.64 -1.37
C GLN A 90 7.41 11.49 -1.32
N LEU A 91 7.93 11.07 -0.18
CA LEU A 91 9.36 10.88 0.02
C LEU A 91 9.85 9.50 -0.42
N LEU A 92 9.06 8.44 -0.18
CA LEU A 92 9.50 7.05 -0.34
C LEU A 92 8.92 6.35 -1.57
N VAL A 93 7.71 6.73 -1.99
CA VAL A 93 6.97 5.98 -3.02
C VAL A 93 6.93 6.74 -4.34
N GLN A 94 6.32 7.91 -4.35
CA GLN A 94 6.18 8.72 -5.56
C GLN A 94 6.08 10.20 -5.23
N GLN A 95 7.02 10.99 -5.71
CA GLN A 95 6.96 12.45 -5.62
C GLN A 95 5.72 12.98 -6.32
N GLY A 96 5.00 13.90 -5.66
CA GLY A 96 3.79 14.53 -6.23
C GLY A 96 2.52 13.70 -6.14
N ILE A 97 2.53 12.55 -5.45
CA ILE A 97 1.30 11.79 -5.17
C ILE A 97 0.28 12.67 -4.44
N SER A 98 -0.98 12.59 -4.88
CA SER A 98 -2.06 13.37 -4.27
C SER A 98 -2.66 12.66 -3.05
N ARG A 99 -3.16 13.44 -2.08
CA ARG A 99 -3.91 12.94 -0.93
C ARG A 99 -5.11 12.06 -1.35
N ALA A 100 -5.77 12.43 -2.44
CA ALA A 100 -6.90 11.67 -2.98
C ALA A 100 -6.48 10.29 -3.52
N SER A 101 -5.28 10.17 -4.10
CA SER A 101 -4.74 8.89 -4.56
C SER A 101 -4.43 7.99 -3.38
N VAL A 102 -3.75 8.49 -2.34
CA VAL A 102 -3.48 7.74 -1.11
C VAL A 102 -4.78 7.27 -0.45
N SER A 103 -5.78 8.17 -0.32
CA SER A 103 -7.08 7.81 0.27
C SER A 103 -7.81 6.72 -0.52
N ARG A 104 -7.81 6.78 -1.86
CA ARG A 104 -8.41 5.76 -2.72
C ARG A 104 -7.69 4.42 -2.61
N THR A 105 -6.36 4.41 -2.53
CA THR A 105 -5.58 3.21 -2.28
C THR A 105 -6.01 2.55 -0.98
N LEU A 106 -6.06 3.29 0.13
CA LEU A 106 -6.50 2.76 1.41
C LEU A 106 -7.95 2.22 1.37
N GLN A 107 -8.85 2.85 0.61
CA GLN A 107 -10.22 2.36 0.41
C GLN A 107 -10.23 1.03 -0.35
N ASN A 108 -9.49 0.94 -1.44
CA ASN A 108 -9.41 -0.27 -2.27
C ASN A 108 -8.86 -1.47 -1.47
N TRP A 109 -7.91 -1.22 -0.58
CA TRP A 109 -7.30 -2.22 0.29
C TRP A 109 -8.04 -2.40 1.63
N GLN A 110 -9.19 -1.75 1.82
CA GLN A 110 -10.01 -1.80 3.06
C GLN A 110 -9.26 -1.34 4.32
N GLN A 111 -8.26 -0.47 4.14
CA GLN A 111 -7.41 0.07 5.22
C GLN A 111 -7.70 1.56 5.52
N SER A 112 -8.91 2.04 5.22
CA SER A 112 -9.30 3.43 5.45
C SER A 112 -9.36 3.79 6.93
N ARG A 113 -9.80 2.84 7.78
CA ARG A 113 -9.85 3.04 9.23
C ARG A 113 -8.47 2.80 9.83
N LEU A 114 -8.01 3.76 10.63
CA LEU A 114 -6.76 3.64 11.38
C LEU A 114 -7.05 3.05 12.76
N THR A 115 -6.48 1.89 13.04
CA THR A 115 -6.40 1.37 14.40
C THR A 115 -5.25 2.08 15.10
N LYS A 116 -5.59 2.99 16.01
CA LYS A 116 -4.57 3.71 16.80
C LYS A 116 -4.11 2.80 17.95
N PRO A 117 -2.81 2.58 18.13
CA PRO A 117 -2.31 1.86 19.29
C PRO A 117 -2.52 2.69 20.55
N ASP A 118 -2.73 2.00 21.66
CA ASP A 118 -2.80 2.65 22.97
C ASP A 118 -1.38 3.00 23.44
N LEU A 119 -1.10 4.29 23.59
CA LEU A 119 0.19 4.80 24.05
C LEU A 119 0.52 4.43 25.53
N LYS A 120 -0.44 3.88 26.26
CA LYS A 120 -0.22 3.36 27.63
C LYS A 120 0.44 1.98 27.62
N HIS A 121 0.39 1.26 26.50
CA HIS A 121 1.11 -0.01 26.37
C HIS A 121 2.62 0.22 26.38
N PRO A 122 3.38 -0.68 27.02
CA PRO A 122 4.84 -0.59 27.00
C PRO A 122 5.39 -0.77 25.58
N VAL A 123 6.43 -0.03 25.24
CA VAL A 123 7.19 -0.19 24.00
C VAL A 123 8.06 -1.45 24.02
N GLY A 124 8.55 -1.88 22.87
CA GLY A 124 9.45 -3.02 22.74
C GLY A 124 8.76 -4.34 22.42
N HIS A 125 7.46 -4.35 22.23
CA HIS A 125 6.72 -5.49 21.67
C HIS A 125 6.75 -5.41 20.15
N LEU A 126 7.87 -5.84 19.56
CA LEU A 126 8.15 -5.64 18.15
C LEU A 126 7.34 -6.61 17.28
N ARG A 127 6.87 -6.10 16.15
CA ARG A 127 6.42 -6.92 15.05
C ARG A 127 7.57 -7.08 14.07
N LEU A 128 7.83 -8.33 13.67
CA LEU A 128 8.84 -8.68 12.68
C LEU A 128 8.16 -9.15 11.41
N ASP A 129 8.42 -8.45 10.33
CA ASP A 129 8.08 -8.86 8.96
C ASP A 129 9.37 -9.26 8.23
N VAL A 130 9.37 -10.41 7.57
CA VAL A 130 10.53 -10.93 6.83
C VAL A 130 10.17 -11.01 5.37
N PHE A 131 10.93 -10.33 4.53
CA PHE A 131 10.76 -10.28 3.09
C PHE A 131 11.96 -10.94 2.40
N PRO A 132 11.75 -11.89 1.48
CA PRO A 132 12.82 -12.43 0.67
C PRO A 132 13.39 -11.32 -0.23
N LEU A 133 14.71 -11.29 -0.41
CA LEU A 133 15.38 -10.40 -1.34
C LEU A 133 15.82 -11.20 -2.57
N PRO A 134 15.38 -10.78 -3.78
CA PRO A 134 15.87 -11.36 -5.02
C PRO A 134 17.37 -11.19 -5.17
N GLU A 135 18.03 -12.13 -5.86
CA GLU A 135 19.47 -12.04 -6.13
C GLU A 135 19.84 -10.83 -6.98
N ILE A 136 18.93 -10.39 -7.83
CA ILE A 136 19.13 -9.19 -8.66
C ILE A 136 19.30 -7.92 -7.83
N ILE A 137 18.66 -7.85 -6.64
CA ILE A 137 18.79 -6.73 -5.71
C ILE A 137 20.06 -6.89 -4.86
N SER A 138 20.30 -8.09 -4.35
CA SER A 138 21.47 -8.39 -3.53
C SER A 138 21.90 -9.83 -3.68
N HIS A 139 23.11 -10.04 -4.21
CA HIS A 139 23.74 -11.38 -4.26
C HIS A 139 24.12 -11.88 -2.88
N LYS A 140 24.43 -10.97 -1.95
CA LYS A 140 24.91 -11.29 -0.61
C LYS A 140 23.75 -11.58 0.37
N HIS A 141 22.70 -10.78 0.31
CA HIS A 141 21.60 -10.85 1.27
C HIS A 141 20.41 -11.66 0.73
N GLY A 142 19.82 -12.48 1.58
CA GLY A 142 18.67 -13.36 1.24
C GLY A 142 17.34 -12.85 1.75
N SER A 143 17.33 -11.98 2.77
CA SER A 143 16.10 -11.41 3.31
C SER A 143 16.31 -10.05 3.94
N LEU A 144 15.26 -9.23 3.84
CA LEU A 144 15.07 -8.00 4.59
C LEU A 144 14.18 -8.32 5.80
N MET A 145 14.62 -7.94 6.97
CA MET A 145 13.90 -8.05 8.23
C MET A 145 13.49 -6.65 8.68
N VAL A 146 12.19 -6.45 8.87
CA VAL A 146 11.63 -5.16 9.29
C VAL A 146 10.98 -5.34 10.65
N PHE A 147 11.56 -4.68 11.65
CA PHE A 147 11.05 -4.63 13.02
C PHE A 147 10.28 -3.33 13.21
N SER A 148 9.06 -3.41 13.69
CA SER A 148 8.24 -2.23 13.96
C SER A 148 7.66 -2.31 15.38
N ASP A 149 7.74 -1.20 16.14
CA ASP A 149 7.05 -1.07 17.41
C ASP A 149 5.67 -0.40 17.19
N PRO A 150 4.56 -1.10 17.42
CA PRO A 150 3.23 -0.55 17.15
C PRO A 150 2.89 0.69 17.98
N VAL A 151 3.47 0.81 19.18
CA VAL A 151 3.18 1.92 20.10
C VAL A 151 3.86 3.20 19.65
N SER A 152 5.17 3.19 19.50
CA SER A 152 5.94 4.37 19.07
C SER A 152 5.89 4.60 17.54
N GLY A 153 5.67 3.53 16.77
CA GLY A 153 5.86 3.56 15.30
C GLY A 153 7.33 3.61 14.90
N PHE A 154 8.24 3.29 15.84
CA PHE A 154 9.66 3.13 15.57
C PHE A 154 9.88 1.91 14.67
N ILE A 155 10.78 2.01 13.72
CA ILE A 155 11.14 0.95 12.79
C ILE A 155 12.65 0.70 12.85
N ALA A 156 13.04 -0.57 12.73
CA ALA A 156 14.43 -0.95 12.51
C ALA A 156 14.49 -1.93 11.36
N VAL A 157 15.50 -1.82 10.51
CA VAL A 157 15.68 -2.70 9.36
C VAL A 157 17.02 -3.42 9.45
N ALA A 158 17.02 -4.68 9.04
CA ALA A 158 18.23 -5.49 8.99
C ALA A 158 18.24 -6.36 7.73
N LEU A 159 19.43 -6.54 7.16
CA LEU A 159 19.65 -7.44 6.04
C LEU A 159 20.30 -8.73 6.56
N ARG A 160 19.73 -9.88 6.19
CA ARG A 160 20.31 -11.17 6.50
C ARG A 160 21.00 -11.75 5.28
N GLU A 161 22.25 -12.19 5.45
CA GLU A 161 23.02 -12.84 4.40
C GLU A 161 22.47 -14.23 4.04
N ARG A 162 22.68 -14.66 2.79
CA ARG A 162 22.28 -16.00 2.33
C ARG A 162 23.20 -17.06 2.96
N GLY A 163 22.57 -18.06 3.60
CA GLY A 163 23.31 -19.23 4.11
C GLY A 163 24.20 -18.97 5.33
N ASP A 164 24.18 -17.78 5.92
CA ASP A 164 25.05 -17.45 7.04
C ASP A 164 24.34 -17.54 8.39
N ALA A 165 24.80 -18.46 9.24
CA ALA A 165 24.35 -18.59 10.62
C ALA A 165 24.94 -17.47 11.51
N GLN A 166 26.13 -16.95 11.20
CA GLN A 166 26.82 -15.92 12.00
C GLN A 166 26.13 -14.55 11.89
N SER A 167 25.35 -14.32 10.80
CA SER A 167 24.54 -13.11 10.66
C SER A 167 23.45 -13.01 11.75
N LEU A 168 23.10 -14.10 12.42
CA LEU A 168 22.12 -14.11 13.50
C LEU A 168 22.68 -13.46 14.77
N ASP A 169 23.92 -13.75 15.13
CA ASP A 169 24.57 -13.15 16.31
C ASP A 169 24.74 -11.64 16.16
N ALA A 170 25.11 -11.18 14.97
CA ALA A 170 25.19 -9.75 14.66
C ALA A 170 23.81 -9.08 14.77
N LEU A 171 22.76 -9.73 14.29
CA LEU A 171 21.39 -9.26 14.40
C LEU A 171 20.92 -9.18 15.85
N VAL A 172 21.22 -10.20 16.65
CA VAL A 172 20.91 -10.21 18.09
C VAL A 172 21.62 -9.07 18.80
N GLY A 173 22.93 -8.88 18.53
CA GLY A 173 23.69 -7.75 19.07
C GLY A 173 23.09 -6.38 18.70
N PHE A 174 22.67 -6.22 17.46
CA PHE A 174 21.98 -5.01 17.00
C PHE A 174 20.66 -4.78 17.75
N LEU A 175 19.82 -5.82 17.89
CA LEU A 175 18.54 -5.71 18.58
C LEU A 175 18.66 -5.47 20.09
N GLN A 176 19.74 -5.94 20.71
CA GLN A 176 20.00 -5.76 22.16
C GLN A 176 20.61 -4.39 22.48
N GLN A 177 21.48 -3.87 21.64
CA GLN A 177 22.31 -2.71 21.95
C GLN A 177 22.13 -1.54 20.98
N GLY A 178 21.66 -1.80 19.76
CA GLY A 178 21.55 -0.81 18.68
C GLY A 178 20.22 -0.05 18.64
N LEU A 179 19.20 -0.53 19.37
CA LEU A 179 17.87 0.09 19.34
C LEU A 179 17.68 1.11 20.48
N LEU A 180 16.84 2.12 20.22
CA LEU A 180 16.41 3.10 21.23
C LEU A 180 15.42 2.53 22.26
N LEU A 181 15.00 1.28 22.10
CA LEU A 181 14.05 0.58 22.97
C LEU A 181 14.55 -0.82 23.28
N GLN A 182 14.17 -1.34 24.43
CA GLN A 182 14.46 -2.72 24.81
C GLN A 182 13.44 -3.67 24.17
N VAL A 183 13.91 -4.70 23.47
CA VAL A 183 13.03 -5.74 22.92
C VAL A 183 12.44 -6.57 24.06
N ARG A 184 11.10 -6.66 24.12
CA ARG A 184 10.35 -7.39 25.15
C ARG A 184 9.63 -8.62 24.60
N SER A 185 9.22 -8.59 23.35
CA SER A 185 8.65 -9.74 22.65
C SER A 185 8.73 -9.54 21.14
N LEU A 186 8.66 -10.62 20.39
CA LEU A 186 8.54 -10.62 18.94
C LEU A 186 7.17 -11.17 18.55
N THR A 187 6.50 -10.52 17.61
CA THR A 187 5.28 -11.00 16.97
C THR A 187 5.56 -11.17 15.49
N THR A 188 5.50 -12.39 14.96
CA THR A 188 5.84 -12.70 13.58
C THR A 188 5.19 -14.03 13.17
N ARG A 189 5.28 -14.40 11.88
CA ARG A 189 5.02 -15.77 11.44
C ARG A 189 6.13 -16.68 11.98
N SER A 190 5.72 -17.80 12.61
CA SER A 190 6.67 -18.75 13.17
C SER A 190 7.42 -19.45 12.04
N THR A 191 8.74 -19.30 12.04
CA THR A 191 9.69 -20.01 11.19
C THR A 191 10.85 -20.46 12.08
N GLU A 192 11.67 -21.40 11.61
CA GLU A 192 12.88 -21.83 12.34
C GLU A 192 13.76 -20.62 12.69
N LEU A 193 13.98 -19.72 11.73
CA LEU A 193 14.75 -18.49 11.94
C LEU A 193 14.20 -17.62 13.07
N THR A 194 12.88 -17.36 13.05
CA THR A 194 12.26 -16.47 14.04
C THR A 194 12.21 -17.09 15.43
N GLN A 195 12.13 -18.42 15.51
CA GLN A 195 12.23 -19.17 16.77
C GLN A 195 13.64 -19.06 17.35
N LEU A 196 14.68 -19.30 16.55
CA LEU A 196 16.08 -19.14 16.96
C LEU A 196 16.37 -17.70 17.41
N LEU A 197 15.89 -16.70 16.66
CA LEU A 197 16.07 -15.30 17.03
C LEU A 197 15.43 -14.97 18.39
N ALA A 198 14.19 -15.40 18.61
CA ALA A 198 13.50 -15.17 19.88
C ALA A 198 14.19 -15.88 21.06
N GLN A 199 14.71 -17.09 20.83
CA GLN A 199 15.46 -17.85 21.81
C GLN A 199 16.77 -17.14 22.19
N GLN A 200 17.54 -16.67 21.22
CA GLN A 200 18.80 -15.95 21.49
C GLN A 200 18.56 -14.60 22.17
N LEU A 201 17.49 -13.90 21.84
CA LEU A 201 17.07 -12.66 22.51
C LEU A 201 16.47 -12.91 23.90
N GLN A 202 16.14 -14.15 24.22
CA GLN A 202 15.45 -14.54 25.48
C GLN A 202 14.09 -13.82 25.64
N VAL A 203 13.36 -13.65 24.56
CA VAL A 203 12.05 -12.98 24.56
C VAL A 203 10.95 -13.92 24.06
N PRO A 204 9.69 -13.74 24.53
CA PRO A 204 8.57 -14.53 24.03
C PRO A 204 8.31 -14.25 22.55
N LEU A 205 8.12 -15.34 21.80
CA LEU A 205 7.63 -15.30 20.42
C LEU A 205 6.11 -15.46 20.43
N ARG A 206 5.42 -14.54 19.76
CA ARG A 206 3.98 -14.61 19.51
C ARG A 206 3.74 -14.83 18.05
N GLU A 207 2.83 -15.75 17.71
CA GLU A 207 2.45 -15.97 16.34
C GLU A 207 1.54 -14.83 15.84
N ALA A 208 1.92 -14.26 14.70
CA ALA A 208 1.12 -13.24 14.04
C ALA A 208 -0.10 -13.88 13.39
N PRO A 209 -1.32 -13.34 13.58
CA PRO A 209 -2.48 -13.81 12.84
C PRO A 209 -2.25 -13.62 11.33
N PRO A 210 -2.87 -14.47 10.49
CA PRO A 210 -2.83 -14.30 9.05
C PRO A 210 -3.43 -12.94 8.67
N GLU A 211 -2.76 -12.21 7.81
CA GLU A 211 -3.20 -10.90 7.33
C GLU A 211 -3.34 -10.95 5.81
N GLU A 212 -4.58 -11.00 5.34
CA GLU A 212 -4.88 -11.09 3.91
C GLU A 212 -4.21 -10.00 3.06
N TRP A 213 -4.09 -8.78 3.61
CA TRP A 213 -3.46 -7.68 2.90
C TRP A 213 -1.95 -7.90 2.73
N LEU A 214 -1.28 -8.49 3.73
CA LEU A 214 0.15 -8.81 3.67
C LEU A 214 0.39 -10.00 2.74
N GLU A 215 -0.51 -10.97 2.74
CA GLU A 215 -0.45 -12.11 1.81
C GLU A 215 -0.63 -11.67 0.36
N LYS A 216 -1.56 -10.76 0.11
CA LYS A 216 -1.75 -10.16 -1.22
C LYS A 216 -0.52 -9.35 -1.65
N ALA A 217 0.12 -8.63 -0.72
CA ALA A 217 1.32 -7.87 -0.99
C ALA A 217 2.57 -8.76 -1.15
N ALA A 218 2.65 -9.88 -0.44
CA ALA A 218 3.79 -10.79 -0.45
C ALA A 218 3.84 -11.75 -1.66
N CYS A 219 2.76 -11.89 -2.43
CA CYS A 219 2.69 -12.75 -3.61
C CYS A 219 3.47 -12.18 -4.81
N GLY A 220 4.78 -12.05 -4.69
CA GLY A 220 5.70 -11.64 -5.76
C GLY A 220 5.84 -10.13 -5.99
N GLU A 221 5.02 -9.33 -5.33
CA GLU A 221 4.90 -7.88 -5.62
C GLU A 221 5.84 -7.04 -4.76
N TRP A 222 6.19 -7.51 -3.57
CA TRP A 222 7.19 -6.87 -2.72
C TRP A 222 8.60 -6.94 -3.30
N GLU A 223 8.93 -8.01 -4.00
CA GLU A 223 10.19 -8.14 -4.70
C GLU A 223 10.32 -7.03 -5.75
N GLN A 224 9.27 -6.81 -6.53
CA GLN A 224 9.21 -5.74 -7.52
C GLN A 224 9.15 -4.34 -6.88
N SER A 225 8.48 -4.17 -5.75
CA SER A 225 8.41 -2.90 -5.02
C SER A 225 9.76 -2.50 -4.44
N LEU A 226 10.44 -3.43 -3.80
CA LEU A 226 11.80 -3.20 -3.33
C LEU A 226 12.74 -2.95 -4.51
N GLU A 227 12.59 -3.68 -5.60
CA GLU A 227 13.34 -3.46 -6.81
C GLU A 227 13.08 -2.07 -7.41
N GLN A 228 11.84 -1.60 -7.46
CA GLN A 228 11.50 -0.25 -7.93
C GLN A 228 11.96 0.84 -6.97
N LEU A 229 11.80 0.64 -5.65
CA LEU A 229 12.34 1.56 -4.64
C LEU A 229 13.87 1.65 -4.70
N LEU A 230 14.53 0.51 -4.94
CA LEU A 230 15.98 0.42 -5.00
C LEU A 230 16.55 0.78 -6.38
N ASN A 231 15.79 0.60 -7.48
CA ASN A 231 16.16 0.97 -8.85
C ASN A 231 15.60 2.34 -9.30
N GLY A 232 14.82 3.04 -8.47
CA GLY A 232 14.38 4.40 -8.76
C GLY A 232 15.54 5.38 -8.94
N GLU A 233 15.28 6.58 -9.50
CA GLU A 233 16.29 7.62 -9.75
C GLU A 233 17.11 8.03 -8.51
N ARG A 234 16.66 7.62 -7.31
CA ARG A 234 17.31 7.87 -6.02
C ARG A 234 18.27 6.76 -5.59
N TYR A 235 18.27 5.62 -6.25
CA TYR A 235 19.16 4.51 -5.92
C TYR A 235 20.51 4.68 -6.61
N ASP A 236 21.50 5.12 -5.86
CA ASP A 236 22.89 5.02 -6.32
C ASP A 236 23.37 3.57 -6.11
N LYS A 237 23.48 2.82 -7.22
CA LYS A 237 24.02 1.44 -7.22
C LYS A 237 25.38 1.31 -6.52
N ARG A 238 26.13 2.43 -6.35
CA ARG A 238 27.41 2.47 -5.65
C ARG A 238 27.24 2.36 -4.14
N LEU A 239 26.14 2.85 -3.59
CA LEU A 239 25.87 2.84 -2.14
C LEU A 239 25.34 1.50 -1.64
N GLY A 240 24.78 0.69 -2.52
CA GLY A 240 24.21 -0.62 -2.18
C GLY A 240 22.87 -0.53 -1.45
N CYS A 241 22.20 -1.68 -1.37
CA CYS A 241 20.88 -1.83 -0.76
C CYS A 241 20.82 -1.34 0.70
N GLY A 242 21.88 -1.57 1.48
CA GLY A 242 21.94 -1.17 2.89
C GLY A 242 21.80 0.32 3.12
N ALA A 243 22.43 1.16 2.29
CA ALA A 243 22.35 2.62 2.45
C ALA A 243 20.93 3.17 2.23
N VAL A 244 20.21 2.64 1.24
CA VAL A 244 18.83 3.03 0.98
C VAL A 244 17.90 2.64 2.14
N LEU A 245 18.12 1.46 2.73
CA LEU A 245 17.35 1.00 3.88
C LEU A 245 17.63 1.83 5.13
N LEU A 246 18.87 2.28 5.34
CA LEU A 246 19.22 3.19 6.43
C LEU A 246 18.56 4.57 6.23
N GLU A 247 18.51 5.08 5.01
CA GLU A 247 17.80 6.33 4.71
C GLU A 247 16.28 6.18 4.95
N PHE A 248 15.69 5.05 4.58
CA PHE A 248 14.31 4.71 4.85
C PHE A 248 14.01 4.68 6.36
N GLU A 249 14.88 4.03 7.15
CA GLU A 249 14.78 3.98 8.61
C GLU A 249 14.93 5.37 9.23
N ASP A 250 15.93 6.15 8.82
CA ASP A 250 16.15 7.52 9.31
C ASP A 250 14.95 8.42 9.05
N LEU A 251 14.39 8.36 7.84
CA LEU A 251 13.23 9.15 7.48
C LEU A 251 12.03 8.86 8.37
N LEU A 252 11.72 7.59 8.59
CA LEU A 252 10.55 7.19 9.37
C LEU A 252 10.73 7.45 10.86
N ASN A 253 11.95 7.32 11.39
CA ASN A 253 12.23 7.47 12.81
C ASN A 253 12.57 8.89 13.23
N HIS A 254 13.19 9.70 12.35
CA HIS A 254 13.77 10.99 12.72
C HIS A 254 13.17 12.19 11.99
N ARG A 255 12.46 12.00 10.85
CA ARG A 255 11.96 13.12 10.06
C ARG A 255 10.45 13.25 10.09
N ILE A 256 9.71 12.14 10.00
CA ILE A 256 8.24 12.20 9.98
C ILE A 256 7.69 12.39 11.39
N ILE A 257 7.08 13.56 11.61
CA ILE A 257 6.43 13.92 12.86
C ILE A 257 5.10 13.17 12.99
N ARG A 258 4.81 12.65 14.19
CA ARG A 258 3.58 11.92 14.52
C ARG A 258 2.70 12.75 15.44
N ASN A 259 1.52 13.11 14.96
CA ASN A 259 0.55 13.87 15.78
C ASN A 259 0.19 13.09 17.06
N ARG A 260 0.06 11.76 16.99
CA ARG A 260 -0.24 10.90 18.15
C ARG A 260 0.88 10.86 19.19
N LEU A 261 2.10 11.15 18.83
CA LEU A 261 3.27 11.20 19.71
C LEU A 261 3.55 12.63 20.21
N LYS A 262 2.51 13.44 20.40
CA LYS A 262 2.63 14.85 20.82
C LYS A 262 3.47 15.70 19.85
N ASN A 263 3.32 15.46 18.56
CA ASN A 263 4.09 16.12 17.50
C ASN A 263 5.60 15.87 17.58
N LEU A 264 6.00 14.70 18.04
CA LEU A 264 7.39 14.24 18.03
C LEU A 264 7.58 13.17 16.95
N THR A 265 8.81 12.98 16.53
CA THR A 265 9.21 11.80 15.75
C THR A 265 9.30 10.57 16.67
N PRO A 266 9.20 9.33 16.15
CA PRO A 266 9.34 8.12 16.96
C PRO A 266 10.58 8.10 17.83
N ALA A 267 11.74 8.45 17.28
CA ALA A 267 12.99 8.47 18.01
C ALA A 267 13.04 9.56 19.10
N ALA A 268 12.53 10.76 18.81
CA ALA A 268 12.44 11.83 19.80
C ALA A 268 11.48 11.49 20.95
N TRP A 269 10.35 10.86 20.62
CA TRP A 269 9.39 10.41 21.61
C TRP A 269 9.94 9.33 22.53
N LEU A 270 10.65 8.32 21.97
CA LEU A 270 11.29 7.25 22.76
C LEU A 270 12.37 7.80 23.70
N LYS A 271 13.11 8.84 23.32
CA LYS A 271 14.10 9.48 24.18
C LYS A 271 13.48 10.30 25.32
N ALA A 272 12.21 10.69 25.17
CA ALA A 272 11.47 11.48 26.15
C ALA A 272 10.64 10.62 27.13
N CYS A 273 10.51 9.32 26.87
CA CYS A 273 9.85 8.35 27.75
C CYS A 273 10.81 7.71 28.73
#